data_3325228f15ffd2a631c53f228e32db2b
#
_entry.id   3325228f15ffd2a631c53f228e32db2b
#
_cell.length_a   1.000
_cell.length_b   1.000
_cell.length_c   1.000
_cell.angle_alpha   90.00
_cell.angle_beta   90.00
_cell.angle_gamma   90.00
#
_symmetry.space_group_name_H-M   'P 1'
#
loop_
_entity.id
_entity.type
_entity.pdbx_description
1 polymer ?
#
loop_
_entity_poly.entity_id
_entity_poly.type
_entity_poly.pdbx_seq_one_letter_code
_entity_poly.pdbx_strand_id
1 'polypeptide(L)'
;MKVSPNFDLREFIPPEVFSTYGASSTWFIQPQLVTLAQFIRDYFGKPVTINNWHNGGSFKERGYRTPDSTTGSKVSQHKRGAAIDFNIKGLTSDEVSRRILADQATFLAQGLTAIEEEDFTPTWTHCDTRYMLPNPTKILIVRPAQMLINSTDYNPAGDEYYVFENGELIQVIFPLTVEE
;
A
#
# COMPACT_ATOMS: atom_id res chain seq x y z
N MET A 1 -20.20 6.19 -3.80
CA MET A 1 -20.71 4.82 -3.51
C MET A 1 -19.85 4.21 -2.41
N LYS A 2 -20.45 3.87 -1.27
CA LYS A 2 -19.71 3.23 -0.16
C LYS A 2 -19.27 1.81 -0.51
N VAL A 3 -18.01 1.50 -0.21
CA VAL A 3 -17.42 0.15 -0.33
C VAL A 3 -17.14 -0.46 1.05
N SER A 4 -17.11 0.39 2.09
CA SER A 4 -17.07 -0.02 3.50
C SER A 4 -17.73 1.07 4.36
N PRO A 5 -17.94 0.87 5.68
CA PRO A 5 -18.60 1.85 6.54
C PRO A 5 -18.01 3.26 6.44
N ASN A 6 -16.68 3.39 6.31
CA ASN A 6 -16.02 4.70 6.29
C ASN A 6 -15.53 5.15 4.91
N PHE A 7 -15.38 4.24 3.94
CA PHE A 7 -14.76 4.55 2.65
C PHE A 7 -15.73 4.57 1.49
N ASP A 8 -15.53 5.54 0.59
CA ASP A 8 -16.17 5.61 -0.73
C ASP A 8 -15.24 5.00 -1.79
N LEU A 9 -15.80 4.40 -2.85
CA LEU A 9 -15.06 3.81 -3.96
C LEU A 9 -14.03 4.78 -4.56
N ARG A 10 -14.38 6.06 -4.66
CA ARG A 10 -13.55 7.13 -5.22
C ARG A 10 -12.27 7.41 -4.41
N GLU A 11 -12.20 6.92 -3.17
CA GLU A 11 -10.98 6.98 -2.38
C GLU A 11 -9.94 5.95 -2.83
N PHE A 12 -10.35 4.90 -3.55
CA PHE A 12 -9.45 3.86 -4.06
C PHE A 12 -9.15 3.99 -5.56
N ILE A 13 -9.94 4.75 -6.29
CA ILE A 13 -9.93 4.78 -7.76
C ILE A 13 -9.61 6.20 -8.25
N PRO A 14 -8.78 6.37 -9.29
CA PRO A 14 -8.54 7.68 -9.88
C PRO A 14 -9.74 8.18 -10.70
N PRO A 15 -9.85 9.52 -10.92
CA PRO A 15 -11.03 10.13 -11.53
C PRO A 15 -11.36 9.61 -12.94
N GLU A 16 -10.36 9.36 -13.77
CA GLU A 16 -10.55 8.85 -15.13
C GLU A 16 -11.14 7.44 -15.17
N VAL A 17 -10.72 6.56 -14.24
CA VAL A 17 -11.26 5.21 -14.11
C VAL A 17 -12.70 5.25 -13.60
N PHE A 18 -12.95 6.08 -12.58
CA PHE A 18 -14.33 6.23 -12.06
C PHE A 18 -15.26 6.84 -13.09
N SER A 19 -14.81 7.84 -13.87
CA SER A 19 -15.59 8.46 -14.93
C SER A 19 -15.97 7.46 -16.02
N THR A 20 -15.06 6.52 -16.34
CA THR A 20 -15.28 5.53 -17.40
C THR A 20 -16.17 4.37 -16.95
N TYR A 21 -15.94 3.84 -15.74
CA TYR A 21 -16.55 2.58 -15.30
C TYR A 21 -17.56 2.73 -14.15
N GLY A 22 -17.64 3.91 -13.51
CA GLY A 22 -18.56 4.16 -12.41
C GLY A 22 -18.44 3.12 -11.30
N ALA A 23 -19.55 2.50 -10.92
CA ALA A 23 -19.59 1.46 -9.88
C ALA A 23 -18.77 0.21 -10.22
N SER A 24 -18.63 -0.13 -11.50
CA SER A 24 -17.81 -1.27 -11.95
C SER A 24 -16.30 -1.07 -11.72
N SER A 25 -15.87 0.15 -11.36
CA SER A 25 -14.48 0.39 -10.93
C SER A 25 -14.06 -0.45 -9.71
N THR A 26 -14.99 -1.03 -8.97
CA THR A 26 -14.70 -2.02 -7.92
C THR A 26 -13.90 -3.21 -8.43
N TRP A 27 -13.96 -3.53 -9.73
CA TRP A 27 -13.24 -4.66 -10.32
C TRP A 27 -11.73 -4.45 -10.38
N PHE A 28 -11.27 -3.19 -10.23
CA PHE A 28 -9.85 -2.84 -10.27
C PHE A 28 -9.16 -2.87 -8.90
N ILE A 29 -9.92 -3.11 -7.83
CA ILE A 29 -9.36 -3.18 -6.47
C ILE A 29 -9.61 -4.55 -5.84
N GLN A 30 -8.62 -5.04 -5.11
CA GLN A 30 -8.76 -6.29 -4.37
C GLN A 30 -9.67 -6.07 -3.16
N PRO A 31 -10.68 -6.93 -2.91
CA PRO A 31 -11.57 -6.79 -1.75
C PRO A 31 -10.82 -6.73 -0.41
N GLN A 32 -9.73 -7.48 -0.29
CA GLN A 32 -8.89 -7.50 0.90
C GLN A 32 -8.27 -6.13 1.21
N LEU A 33 -7.92 -5.34 0.17
CA LEU A 33 -7.39 -3.99 0.36
C LEU A 33 -8.44 -3.05 1.01
N VAL A 34 -9.69 -3.19 0.62
CA VAL A 34 -10.80 -2.42 1.22
C VAL A 34 -11.02 -2.82 2.68
N THR A 35 -10.96 -4.12 2.97
CA THR A 35 -11.04 -4.65 4.34
C THR A 35 -9.90 -4.14 5.21
N LEU A 36 -8.67 -4.17 4.69
CA LEU A 36 -7.48 -3.65 5.38
C LEU A 36 -7.61 -2.15 5.65
N ALA A 37 -8.04 -1.35 4.68
CA ALA A 37 -8.23 0.09 4.85
C ALA A 37 -9.25 0.39 5.95
N GLN A 38 -10.39 -0.33 5.97
CA GLN A 38 -11.39 -0.19 7.03
C GLN A 38 -10.81 -0.58 8.39
N PHE A 39 -10.08 -1.69 8.47
CA PHE A 39 -9.40 -2.10 9.70
C PHE A 39 -8.43 -1.03 10.20
N ILE A 40 -7.58 -0.47 9.33
CA ILE A 40 -6.67 0.65 9.68
C ILE A 40 -7.46 1.81 10.27
N ARG A 41 -8.58 2.19 9.64
CA ARG A 41 -9.46 3.27 10.10
C ARG A 41 -9.99 3.02 11.51
N ASP A 42 -10.41 1.79 11.78
CA ASP A 42 -11.01 1.39 13.07
C ASP A 42 -9.93 1.25 14.15
N TYR A 43 -8.78 0.63 13.83
CA TYR A 43 -7.65 0.45 14.73
C TYR A 43 -7.11 1.77 15.28
N PHE A 44 -6.90 2.75 14.39
CA PHE A 44 -6.41 4.07 14.82
C PHE A 44 -7.50 4.98 15.37
N GLY A 45 -8.77 4.68 15.16
CA GLY A 45 -9.89 5.49 15.62
C GLY A 45 -9.93 6.91 15.01
N LYS A 46 -9.23 7.15 13.88
CA LYS A 46 -9.01 8.47 13.29
C LYS A 46 -9.33 8.47 11.78
N PRO A 47 -9.73 9.62 11.21
CA PRO A 47 -9.90 9.74 9.76
C PRO A 47 -8.64 9.33 9.00
N VAL A 48 -8.83 8.47 8.00
CA VAL A 48 -7.83 8.02 7.04
C VAL A 48 -8.15 8.65 5.69
N THR A 49 -7.16 9.18 5.02
CA THR A 49 -7.28 9.79 3.68
C THR A 49 -6.40 9.02 2.70
N ILE A 50 -7.01 8.41 1.70
CA ILE A 50 -6.35 7.81 0.53
C ILE A 50 -6.43 8.82 -0.61
N ASN A 51 -7.31 8.65 -1.60
CA ASN A 51 -7.63 9.69 -2.57
C ASN A 51 -8.67 10.67 -1.98
N ASN A 52 -8.56 11.95 -2.38
CA ASN A 52 -9.51 12.98 -1.96
C ASN A 52 -9.98 13.89 -3.11
N TRP A 53 -9.64 13.54 -4.36
CA TRP A 53 -9.98 14.30 -5.56
C TRP A 53 -11.49 14.60 -5.69
N HIS A 54 -12.33 13.65 -5.28
CA HIS A 54 -13.80 13.77 -5.34
C HIS A 54 -14.38 14.78 -4.33
N ASN A 55 -13.56 15.25 -3.40
CA ASN A 55 -13.86 16.30 -2.42
C ASN A 55 -13.02 17.58 -2.68
N GLY A 56 -12.47 17.73 -3.88
CA GLY A 56 -11.67 18.90 -4.28
C GLY A 56 -10.21 18.87 -3.86
N GLY A 57 -9.71 17.74 -3.32
CA GLY A 57 -8.29 17.57 -3.00
C GLY A 57 -7.45 17.13 -4.21
N SER A 58 -6.14 17.03 -4.01
CA SER A 58 -5.16 16.74 -5.08
C SER A 58 -4.77 15.25 -5.20
N PHE A 59 -5.11 14.42 -4.22
CA PHE A 59 -4.73 13.01 -4.21
C PHE A 59 -5.67 12.20 -5.09
N LYS A 60 -5.12 11.55 -6.12
CA LYS A 60 -5.90 10.80 -7.12
C LYS A 60 -5.33 9.44 -7.50
N GLU A 61 -4.06 9.14 -7.17
CA GLU A 61 -3.38 7.88 -7.50
C GLU A 61 -2.79 7.18 -6.28
N ARG A 62 -3.40 7.38 -5.12
CA ARG A 62 -3.00 6.76 -3.85
C ARG A 62 -3.65 5.38 -3.59
N GLY A 63 -4.63 5.00 -4.38
CA GLY A 63 -5.19 3.65 -4.47
C GLY A 63 -4.76 2.97 -5.75
N TYR A 64 -5.72 2.50 -6.55
CA TYR A 64 -5.45 1.93 -7.86
C TYR A 64 -4.79 2.95 -8.80
N ARG A 65 -3.82 2.48 -9.57
CA ARG A 65 -3.17 3.19 -10.68
C ARG A 65 -3.37 2.40 -11.97
N THR A 66 -3.67 3.09 -13.05
CA THR A 66 -3.81 2.43 -14.36
C THR A 66 -2.47 1.83 -14.82
N PRO A 67 -2.47 0.81 -15.69
CA PRO A 67 -1.24 0.21 -16.19
C PRO A 67 -0.30 1.20 -16.88
N ASP A 68 -0.86 2.23 -17.52
CA ASP A 68 -0.16 3.30 -18.23
C ASP A 68 0.22 4.50 -17.34
N SER A 69 -0.20 4.51 -16.06
CA SER A 69 0.24 5.55 -15.12
C SER A 69 1.77 5.60 -15.04
N THR A 70 2.30 6.82 -15.10
CA THR A 70 3.73 7.11 -14.93
C THR A 70 4.14 7.24 -13.46
N THR A 71 3.18 7.18 -12.53
CA THR A 71 3.44 7.22 -11.09
C THR A 71 3.87 5.85 -10.59
N GLY A 72 5.07 5.77 -10.02
CA GLY A 72 5.65 4.54 -9.49
C GLY A 72 6.11 3.56 -10.57
N SER A 73 6.49 2.36 -10.15
CA SER A 73 7.05 1.35 -11.05
C SER A 73 6.01 0.67 -11.95
N LYS A 74 6.48 0.01 -13.04
CA LYS A 74 5.63 -0.80 -13.93
C LYS A 74 4.97 -1.97 -13.21
N VAL A 75 5.62 -2.50 -12.18
CA VAL A 75 5.16 -3.66 -11.38
C VAL A 75 4.58 -3.26 -10.01
N SER A 76 4.30 -1.98 -9.81
CA SER A 76 3.71 -1.44 -8.58
C SER A 76 2.46 -2.20 -8.15
N GLN A 77 2.31 -2.47 -6.85
CA GLN A 77 1.11 -3.10 -6.29
C GLN A 77 -0.15 -2.22 -6.46
N HIS A 78 0.01 -0.90 -6.60
CA HIS A 78 -1.09 -0.01 -6.97
C HIS A 78 -1.71 -0.38 -8.33
N LYS A 79 -0.91 -0.78 -9.32
CA LYS A 79 -1.40 -1.22 -10.65
C LYS A 79 -2.14 -2.56 -10.61
N ARG A 80 -2.02 -3.29 -9.50
CA ARG A 80 -2.74 -4.54 -9.23
C ARG A 80 -3.96 -4.36 -8.33
N GLY A 81 -4.26 -3.12 -7.93
CA GLY A 81 -5.32 -2.81 -6.97
C GLY A 81 -5.06 -3.38 -5.57
N ALA A 82 -3.79 -3.60 -5.22
CA ALA A 82 -3.34 -4.29 -4.02
C ALA A 82 -2.60 -3.35 -3.04
N ALA A 83 -2.55 -2.04 -3.29
CA ALA A 83 -1.84 -1.09 -2.45
C ALA A 83 -2.62 0.20 -2.24
N ILE A 84 -2.36 0.84 -1.09
CA ILE A 84 -2.81 2.19 -0.74
C ILE A 84 -1.67 3.00 -0.14
N ASP A 85 -1.63 4.28 -0.52
CA ASP A 85 -0.89 5.34 0.15
C ASP A 85 -1.90 6.17 0.95
N PHE A 86 -1.66 6.40 2.24
CA PHE A 86 -2.64 7.09 3.06
C PHE A 86 -2.01 7.97 4.13
N ASN A 87 -2.82 8.91 4.63
CA ASN A 87 -2.52 9.69 5.82
C ASN A 87 -3.58 9.46 6.89
N ILE A 88 -3.18 9.48 8.14
CA ILE A 88 -4.08 9.45 9.31
C ILE A 88 -4.06 10.83 9.97
N LYS A 89 -5.23 11.42 10.18
CA LYS A 89 -5.35 12.76 10.75
C LYS A 89 -4.63 12.86 12.11
N GLY A 90 -3.62 13.73 12.18
CA GLY A 90 -2.88 14.03 13.41
C GLY A 90 -1.87 12.95 13.83
N LEU A 91 -1.42 12.11 12.87
CA LEU A 91 -0.29 11.20 13.02
C LEU A 91 0.70 11.40 11.87
N THR A 92 1.98 11.20 12.14
CA THR A 92 3.02 11.13 11.12
C THR A 92 3.09 9.73 10.51
N SER A 93 3.73 9.59 9.34
CA SER A 93 3.97 8.28 8.71
C SER A 93 4.78 7.37 9.63
N ASP A 94 5.83 7.90 10.28
CA ASP A 94 6.65 7.18 11.27
C ASP A 94 5.82 6.65 12.46
N GLU A 95 4.94 7.49 13.05
CA GLU A 95 4.07 7.02 14.13
C GLU A 95 3.11 5.91 13.70
N VAL A 96 2.61 5.98 12.46
CA VAL A 96 1.74 4.95 11.90
C VAL A 96 2.52 3.67 11.66
N SER A 97 3.67 3.73 10.98
CA SER A 97 4.51 2.57 10.67
C SER A 97 4.99 1.86 11.94
N ARG A 98 5.45 2.61 12.95
CA ARG A 98 5.86 2.03 14.23
C ARG A 98 4.72 1.29 14.95
N ARG A 99 3.50 1.82 14.94
CA ARG A 99 2.34 1.14 15.54
C ARG A 99 1.93 -0.10 14.77
N ILE A 100 1.98 -0.07 13.44
CA ILE A 100 1.74 -1.23 12.58
C ILE A 100 2.75 -2.34 12.92
N LEU A 101 4.04 -2.00 12.99
CA LEU A 101 5.10 -2.97 13.26
C LEU A 101 5.07 -3.50 14.71
N ALA A 102 4.64 -2.68 15.66
CA ALA A 102 4.49 -3.11 17.07
C ALA A 102 3.36 -4.16 17.23
N ASP A 103 2.35 -4.13 16.37
CA ASP A 103 1.21 -5.07 16.39
C ASP A 103 1.06 -5.81 15.05
N GLN A 104 2.21 -6.17 14.44
CA GLN A 104 2.25 -6.71 13.09
C GLN A 104 1.44 -7.99 12.89
N ALA A 105 1.30 -8.82 13.93
CA ALA A 105 0.50 -10.05 13.86
C ALA A 105 -0.98 -9.75 13.58
N THR A 106 -1.53 -8.73 14.22
CA THR A 106 -2.91 -8.27 14.00
C THR A 106 -3.09 -7.74 12.57
N PHE A 107 -2.13 -6.94 12.06
CA PHE A 107 -2.19 -6.41 10.70
C PHE A 107 -2.02 -7.49 9.62
N LEU A 108 -1.12 -8.46 9.84
CA LEU A 108 -0.98 -9.64 8.97
C LEU A 108 -2.28 -10.44 8.87
N ALA A 109 -2.98 -10.63 10.00
CA ALA A 109 -4.28 -11.32 10.01
C ALA A 109 -5.35 -10.57 9.19
N GLN A 110 -5.18 -9.26 8.95
CA GLN A 110 -6.04 -8.45 8.08
C GLN A 110 -5.51 -8.35 6.64
N GLY A 111 -4.41 -9.06 6.35
CA GLY A 111 -3.85 -9.17 5.01
C GLY A 111 -2.84 -8.10 4.63
N LEU A 112 -2.37 -7.28 5.56
CA LEU A 112 -1.22 -6.42 5.33
C LEU A 112 0.03 -7.31 5.25
N THR A 113 0.69 -7.30 4.10
CA THR A 113 1.90 -8.11 3.89
C THR A 113 3.17 -7.29 3.73
N ALA A 114 3.05 -6.04 3.27
CA ALA A 114 4.19 -5.16 3.13
C ALA A 114 3.85 -3.69 3.40
N ILE A 115 4.87 -2.96 3.91
CA ILE A 115 4.91 -1.49 3.99
C ILE A 115 6.17 -1.00 3.31
N GLU A 116 6.20 0.26 2.87
CA GLU A 116 7.45 0.93 2.52
C GLU A 116 8.06 1.58 3.77
N GLU A 117 9.41 1.60 3.83
CA GLU A 117 10.10 2.29 4.90
C GLU A 117 9.81 3.80 4.87
N GLU A 118 9.64 4.42 6.03
CA GLU A 118 9.20 5.82 6.16
C GLU A 118 10.16 6.84 5.54
N ASP A 119 11.45 6.54 5.45
CA ASP A 119 12.43 7.41 4.78
C ASP A 119 12.11 7.60 3.28
N PHE A 120 11.44 6.62 2.66
CA PHE A 120 10.98 6.68 1.27
C PHE A 120 9.59 7.28 1.12
N THR A 121 8.78 7.23 2.19
CA THR A 121 7.41 7.75 2.23
C THR A 121 7.18 8.69 3.42
N PRO A 122 8.01 9.76 3.59
CA PRO A 122 8.03 10.56 4.82
C PRO A 122 6.72 11.33 5.09
N THR A 123 5.89 11.50 4.07
CA THR A 123 4.63 12.27 4.19
C THR A 123 3.36 11.43 4.05
N TRP A 124 3.48 10.12 3.84
CA TRP A 124 2.36 9.16 3.79
C TRP A 124 2.84 7.78 4.21
N THR A 125 1.93 6.89 4.54
CA THR A 125 2.24 5.47 4.78
C THR A 125 1.78 4.66 3.59
N HIS A 126 2.68 3.82 3.04
CA HIS A 126 2.35 2.81 2.03
C HIS A 126 2.02 1.49 2.70
N CYS A 127 0.92 0.86 2.29
CA CYS A 127 0.53 -0.49 2.70
C CYS A 127 0.09 -1.31 1.49
N ASP A 128 0.50 -2.58 1.42
CA ASP A 128 0.00 -3.46 0.38
C ASP A 128 -0.31 -4.89 0.86
N THR A 129 -1.09 -5.59 0.05
CA THR A 129 -1.59 -6.95 0.28
C THR A 129 -0.97 -7.92 -0.73
N ARG A 130 0.31 -7.70 -1.11
CA ARG A 130 0.99 -8.56 -2.09
C ARG A 130 0.98 -10.02 -1.65
N TYR A 131 0.75 -10.92 -2.63
CA TYR A 131 0.83 -12.34 -2.35
C TYR A 131 2.29 -12.76 -2.12
N MET A 132 2.52 -13.50 -1.05
CA MET A 132 3.85 -13.98 -0.67
C MET A 132 3.81 -15.48 -0.38
N LEU A 133 4.85 -16.20 -0.78
CA LEU A 133 5.09 -17.61 -0.45
C LEU A 133 6.45 -17.74 0.27
N PRO A 134 6.51 -18.49 1.39
CA PRO A 134 5.39 -18.98 2.18
C PRO A 134 4.57 -17.84 2.78
N ASN A 135 3.42 -18.13 3.38
CA ASN A 135 2.63 -17.12 4.08
C ASN A 135 3.51 -16.36 5.08
N PRO A 136 3.51 -15.01 5.03
CA PRO A 136 4.39 -14.23 5.86
C PRO A 136 4.01 -14.36 7.34
N THR A 137 5.02 -14.52 8.19
CA THR A 137 4.88 -14.43 9.65
C THR A 137 5.22 -13.04 10.19
N LYS A 138 5.74 -12.18 9.32
CA LYS A 138 6.12 -10.79 9.61
C LYS A 138 5.78 -9.90 8.41
N ILE A 139 5.51 -8.62 8.68
CA ILE A 139 5.32 -7.62 7.62
C ILE A 139 6.66 -7.35 6.96
N LEU A 140 6.66 -7.36 5.63
CA LEU A 140 7.81 -7.00 4.83
C LEU A 140 7.95 -5.47 4.81
N ILE A 141 9.16 -4.98 5.09
CA ILE A 141 9.51 -3.57 4.93
C ILE A 141 10.32 -3.44 3.65
N VAL A 142 9.81 -2.65 2.71
CA VAL A 142 10.40 -2.49 1.38
C VAL A 142 11.19 -1.18 1.36
N ARG A 143 12.44 -1.25 0.94
CA ARG A 143 13.26 -0.11 0.51
C ARG A 143 13.33 -0.12 -1.01
N PRO A 144 12.53 0.69 -1.69
CA PRO A 144 12.58 0.75 -3.14
C PRO A 144 13.95 1.23 -3.63
N ALA A 145 14.47 0.65 -4.71
CA ALA A 145 15.70 1.12 -5.33
C ALA A 145 15.52 2.56 -5.82
N GLN A 146 16.06 3.52 -5.08
CA GLN A 146 15.77 4.96 -5.24
C GLN A 146 16.03 5.51 -6.65
N MET A 147 17.05 5.01 -7.33
CA MET A 147 17.42 5.50 -8.67
C MET A 147 16.39 5.16 -9.76
N LEU A 148 15.41 4.29 -9.47
CA LEU A 148 14.55 3.68 -10.47
C LEU A 148 13.05 3.86 -10.20
N ILE A 149 12.63 4.51 -9.09
CA ILE A 149 11.21 4.67 -8.73
C ILE A 149 10.40 5.35 -9.84
N ASN A 150 11.00 6.29 -10.55
CA ASN A 150 10.39 7.01 -11.68
C ASN A 150 10.92 6.54 -13.05
N SER A 151 11.69 5.46 -13.10
CA SER A 151 12.27 4.92 -14.32
C SER A 151 11.35 3.87 -14.95
N THR A 152 11.30 3.87 -16.28
CA THR A 152 10.67 2.78 -17.04
C THR A 152 11.41 1.45 -16.86
N ASP A 153 12.63 1.51 -16.37
CA ASP A 153 13.56 0.38 -16.21
C ASP A 153 13.63 -0.13 -14.76
N TYR A 154 12.69 0.31 -13.90
CA TYR A 154 12.61 -0.19 -12.53
C TYR A 154 12.55 -1.71 -12.50
N ASN A 155 13.50 -2.29 -11.77
CA ASN A 155 13.57 -3.72 -11.52
C ASN A 155 13.37 -3.97 -10.01
N PRO A 156 12.28 -4.62 -9.58
CA PRO A 156 12.04 -4.92 -8.18
C PRO A 156 13.11 -5.84 -7.55
N ALA A 157 13.94 -6.50 -8.37
CA ALA A 157 15.10 -7.25 -7.87
C ALA A 157 16.19 -6.35 -7.24
N GLY A 158 16.12 -5.03 -7.47
CA GLY A 158 17.00 -4.05 -6.82
C GLY A 158 16.44 -3.52 -5.51
N ASP A 159 15.19 -3.83 -5.16
CA ASP A 159 14.62 -3.43 -3.88
C ASP A 159 15.27 -4.21 -2.74
N GLU A 160 15.48 -3.55 -1.63
CA GLU A 160 15.90 -4.19 -0.40
C GLU A 160 14.67 -4.50 0.46
N TYR A 161 14.70 -5.65 1.11
CA TYR A 161 13.60 -6.14 1.93
C TYR A 161 14.07 -6.42 3.34
N TYR A 162 13.31 -5.98 4.32
CA TYR A 162 13.58 -6.14 5.73
C TYR A 162 12.34 -6.66 6.47
N VAL A 163 12.56 -7.27 7.64
CA VAL A 163 11.52 -7.53 8.63
C VAL A 163 11.92 -6.89 9.95
N PHE A 164 10.95 -6.48 10.75
CA PHE A 164 11.19 -5.95 12.09
C PHE A 164 11.10 -7.08 13.12
N GLU A 165 12.20 -7.31 13.84
CA GLU A 165 12.31 -8.36 14.86
C GLU A 165 13.17 -7.89 16.02
N ASN A 166 12.66 -8.09 17.26
CA ASN A 166 13.38 -7.77 18.50
C ASN A 166 13.90 -6.32 18.58
N GLY A 167 13.22 -5.39 17.92
CA GLY A 167 13.60 -3.96 17.90
C GLY A 167 14.57 -3.57 16.78
N GLU A 168 14.92 -4.50 15.88
CA GLU A 168 15.89 -4.28 14.79
C GLU A 168 15.30 -4.60 13.42
N LEU A 169 15.83 -3.96 12.37
CA LEU A 169 15.56 -4.31 10.97
C LEU A 169 16.51 -5.41 10.53
N ILE A 170 15.97 -6.56 10.14
CA ILE A 170 16.72 -7.71 9.64
C ILE A 170 16.49 -7.81 8.15
N GLN A 171 17.58 -7.74 7.37
CA GLN A 171 17.49 -7.89 5.91
C GLN A 171 17.04 -9.30 5.53
N VAL A 172 16.10 -9.39 4.60
CA VAL A 172 15.59 -10.62 4.02
C VAL A 172 16.08 -10.73 2.59
N ILE A 173 16.78 -11.81 2.28
CA ILE A 173 17.21 -12.12 0.92
C ILE A 173 16.20 -13.12 0.35
N PHE A 174 15.44 -12.70 -0.66
CA PHE A 174 14.62 -13.62 -1.42
C PHE A 174 15.52 -14.36 -2.43
N PRO A 175 15.48 -15.67 -2.49
CA PRO A 175 16.17 -16.40 -3.54
C PRO A 175 15.58 -15.98 -4.89
N LEU A 176 16.40 -15.35 -5.74
CA LEU A 176 16.01 -14.98 -7.10
C LEU A 176 16.00 -16.17 -8.07
N THR A 177 16.39 -17.35 -7.60
CA THR A 177 16.43 -18.57 -8.39
C THR A 177 15.46 -19.58 -7.79
N VAL A 178 14.42 -19.90 -8.55
CA VAL A 178 13.77 -21.20 -8.43
C VAL A 178 14.80 -22.17 -8.98
N GLU A 179 15.46 -22.98 -8.13
CA GLU A 179 16.19 -24.14 -8.64
C GLU A 179 15.15 -25.03 -9.32
N GLU A 180 15.37 -25.31 -10.62
CA GLU A 180 14.55 -26.20 -11.44
C GLU A 180 14.61 -27.64 -10.93
#